data_002b3ce6f7698504b187e61c0c298db9
#
_entry.id   002b3ce6f7698504b187e61c0c298db9
#
_cell.length_a   1.000
_cell.length_b   1.000
_cell.length_c   1.000
_cell.angle_alpha   90.00
_cell.angle_beta   90.00
_cell.angle_gamma   90.00
#
_symmetry.space_group_name_H-M   'P 1'
#
loop_
_entity.id
_entity.type
_entity.pdbx_description
1 polymer ?
#
loop_
_entity_poly.entity_id
_entity_poly.type
_entity_poly.pdbx_seq_one_letter_code
_entity_poly.pdbx_strand_id
1 'polypeptide(L)'
;MPASVFVSGATGFIAQHIIKLLLSKGYKVVGSVRSSEKGKHLVNTFGAKDAFTYEVVPSLEPEGAFDSALRKHPEVTVFLHTASPVNLAAEDVEKELLKPAVKGTKNVFRAIKHYGPQIKHVVVTSSVAAQFDYSRMQDPTHNVSEDSWNSITWADSKVNPFFGYMASKKFAEKAAWEFVEQEKPNFVLSLINPVYVLGPQAYDTEVKAELNFTAETVNKLLLLTPESELPEFDTPFVDVRDVARAHVAAFEEKFENQR
;
A
#
# COMPACT_ATOMS: atom_id res chain seq x y z
N MET A 1 3.13 27.15 -1.37
CA MET A 1 1.83 26.45 -1.34
C MET A 1 2.12 25.05 -0.79
N PRO A 2 1.25 24.47 0.03
CA PRO A 2 1.45 23.08 0.46
C PRO A 2 1.53 22.16 -0.75
N ALA A 3 2.40 21.15 -0.68
CA ALA A 3 2.55 20.18 -1.76
C ALA A 3 1.24 19.44 -2.03
N SER A 4 1.00 19.03 -3.28
CA SER A 4 -0.11 18.18 -3.65
C SER A 4 0.36 16.73 -3.71
N VAL A 5 -0.39 15.83 -3.09
CA VAL A 5 -0.05 14.42 -2.91
C VAL A 5 -1.09 13.55 -3.59
N PHE A 6 -0.64 12.63 -4.46
CA PHE A 6 -1.51 11.61 -5.02
C PHE A 6 -1.44 10.33 -4.16
N VAL A 7 -2.58 9.79 -3.77
CA VAL A 7 -2.68 8.55 -2.99
C VAL A 7 -3.46 7.51 -3.78
N SER A 8 -2.80 6.46 -4.26
CA SER A 8 -3.51 5.39 -4.96
C SER A 8 -4.26 4.48 -3.97
N GLY A 9 -5.47 4.04 -4.33
CA GLY A 9 -6.25 3.16 -3.47
C GLY A 9 -6.82 3.84 -2.21
N ALA A 10 -7.31 5.05 -2.35
CA ALA A 10 -7.75 5.94 -1.26
C ALA A 10 -8.80 5.35 -0.31
N THR A 11 -9.50 4.27 -0.69
CA THR A 11 -10.46 3.56 0.16
C THR A 11 -9.82 2.53 1.08
N GLY A 12 -8.49 2.30 0.97
CA GLY A 12 -7.78 1.31 1.77
C GLY A 12 -7.61 1.74 3.23
N PHE A 13 -7.47 0.78 4.14
CA PHE A 13 -7.32 1.01 5.57
C PHE A 13 -6.12 1.95 5.88
N ILE A 14 -4.93 1.60 5.41
CA ILE A 14 -3.73 2.43 5.58
C ILE A 14 -3.89 3.78 4.85
N ALA A 15 -4.42 3.76 3.62
CA ALA A 15 -4.58 4.96 2.80
C ALA A 15 -5.43 6.03 3.48
N GLN A 16 -6.52 5.66 4.13
CA GLN A 16 -7.40 6.61 4.82
C GLN A 16 -6.70 7.30 6.00
N HIS A 17 -5.85 6.57 6.76
CA HIS A 17 -5.03 7.17 7.82
C HIS A 17 -3.97 8.12 7.25
N ILE A 18 -3.33 7.76 6.14
CA ILE A 18 -2.41 8.64 5.42
C ILE A 18 -3.13 9.91 4.97
N ILE A 19 -4.27 9.78 4.32
CA ILE A 19 -5.06 10.94 3.83
C ILE A 19 -5.49 11.82 5.01
N LYS A 20 -5.99 11.25 6.09
CA LYS A 20 -6.36 11.99 7.30
C LYS A 20 -5.19 12.80 7.85
N LEU A 21 -4.00 12.20 7.91
CA LEU A 21 -2.79 12.87 8.37
C LEU A 21 -2.37 13.99 7.40
N LEU A 22 -2.37 13.73 6.09
CA LEU A 22 -2.04 14.74 5.07
C LEU A 22 -2.97 15.95 5.13
N LEU A 23 -4.28 15.71 5.21
CA LEU A 23 -5.27 16.78 5.32
C LEU A 23 -5.09 17.60 6.60
N SER A 24 -4.79 16.96 7.75
CA SER A 24 -4.51 17.64 9.01
C SER A 24 -3.25 18.51 8.97
N LYS A 25 -2.29 18.17 8.11
CA LYS A 25 -1.06 18.95 7.86
C LYS A 25 -1.25 20.01 6.76
N GLY A 26 -2.43 20.14 6.17
CA GLY A 26 -2.75 21.14 5.15
C GLY A 26 -2.32 20.77 3.73
N TYR A 27 -1.97 19.53 3.45
CA TYR A 27 -1.71 19.06 2.08
C TYR A 27 -3.00 19.00 1.25
N LYS A 28 -2.87 19.22 -0.06
CA LYS A 28 -3.91 18.86 -1.02
C LYS A 28 -3.72 17.40 -1.44
N VAL A 29 -4.81 16.65 -1.50
CA VAL A 29 -4.76 15.21 -1.78
C VAL A 29 -5.64 14.86 -2.96
N VAL A 30 -5.09 14.10 -3.90
CA VAL A 30 -5.81 13.44 -4.99
C VAL A 30 -5.84 11.94 -4.70
N GLY A 31 -7.01 11.37 -4.46
CA GLY A 31 -7.14 9.94 -4.19
C GLY A 31 -7.54 9.16 -5.44
N SER A 32 -6.95 7.99 -5.73
CA SER A 32 -7.56 7.10 -6.72
C SER A 32 -8.55 6.13 -6.09
N VAL A 33 -9.67 5.92 -6.77
CA VAL A 33 -10.76 5.02 -6.36
C VAL A 33 -11.23 4.16 -7.53
N ARG A 34 -11.84 2.99 -7.25
CA ARG A 34 -12.33 2.09 -8.32
C ARG A 34 -13.63 2.55 -8.97
N SER A 35 -14.42 3.39 -8.30
CA SER A 35 -15.68 3.93 -8.84
C SER A 35 -15.95 5.33 -8.33
N SER A 36 -16.74 6.11 -9.11
CA SER A 36 -17.16 7.45 -8.75
C SER A 36 -17.98 7.48 -7.44
N GLU A 37 -18.78 6.45 -7.19
CA GLU A 37 -19.54 6.29 -5.94
C GLU A 37 -18.61 6.29 -4.72
N LYS A 38 -17.55 5.46 -4.75
CA LYS A 38 -16.54 5.42 -3.69
C LYS A 38 -15.81 6.76 -3.51
N GLY A 39 -15.54 7.45 -4.62
CA GLY A 39 -14.94 8.79 -4.57
C GLY A 39 -15.84 9.82 -3.88
N LYS A 40 -17.12 9.87 -4.27
CA LYS A 40 -18.11 10.75 -3.62
C LYS A 40 -18.27 10.45 -2.14
N HIS A 41 -18.27 9.16 -1.77
CA HIS A 41 -18.31 8.73 -0.38
C HIS A 41 -17.12 9.31 0.41
N LEU A 42 -15.88 9.16 -0.10
CA LEU A 42 -14.70 9.70 0.56
C LEU A 42 -14.69 11.23 0.69
N VAL A 43 -15.17 11.95 -0.33
CA VAL A 43 -15.32 13.43 -0.24
C VAL A 43 -16.23 13.82 0.92
N ASN A 44 -17.32 13.09 1.13
CA ASN A 44 -18.23 13.32 2.24
C ASN A 44 -17.60 12.92 3.59
N THR A 45 -16.95 11.76 3.66
CA THR A 45 -16.29 11.25 4.85
C THR A 45 -15.19 12.18 5.34
N PHE A 46 -14.34 12.67 4.44
CA PHE A 46 -13.23 13.53 4.82
C PHE A 46 -13.66 14.97 5.13
N GLY A 47 -14.80 15.42 4.61
CA GLY A 47 -15.33 16.78 4.84
C GLY A 47 -14.44 17.91 4.29
N ALA A 48 -13.40 17.57 3.51
CA ALA A 48 -12.36 18.48 3.07
C ALA A 48 -12.47 18.79 1.57
N LYS A 49 -13.62 19.32 1.13
CA LYS A 49 -13.98 19.52 -0.29
C LYS A 49 -12.94 20.31 -1.10
N ASP A 50 -12.22 21.23 -0.47
CA ASP A 50 -11.20 22.06 -1.14
C ASP A 50 -9.80 21.46 -1.08
N ALA A 51 -9.58 20.45 -0.25
CA ALA A 51 -8.28 19.81 -0.02
C ALA A 51 -8.23 18.35 -0.49
N PHE A 52 -9.37 17.70 -0.73
CA PHE A 52 -9.44 16.34 -1.25
C PHE A 52 -10.26 16.26 -2.53
N THR A 53 -9.65 15.66 -3.55
CA THR A 53 -10.32 15.31 -4.81
C THR A 53 -10.03 13.84 -5.15
N TYR A 54 -10.70 13.29 -6.17
CA TYR A 54 -10.44 11.92 -6.58
C TYR A 54 -10.45 11.72 -8.09
N GLU A 55 -9.71 10.70 -8.54
CA GLU A 55 -9.73 10.17 -9.90
C GLU A 55 -10.19 8.70 -9.88
N VAL A 56 -10.94 8.30 -10.92
CA VAL A 56 -11.42 6.93 -11.04
C VAL A 56 -10.40 6.10 -11.81
N VAL A 57 -9.82 5.11 -11.13
CA VAL A 57 -8.91 4.09 -11.67
C VAL A 57 -9.52 2.73 -11.36
N PRO A 58 -10.33 2.16 -12.25
CA PRO A 58 -11.09 0.93 -11.97
C PRO A 58 -10.21 -0.29 -11.73
N SER A 59 -9.06 -0.39 -12.42
CA SER A 59 -8.07 -1.46 -12.31
C SER A 59 -6.66 -0.88 -12.44
N LEU A 60 -5.71 -1.51 -11.75
CA LEU A 60 -4.28 -1.15 -11.83
C LEU A 60 -3.57 -1.82 -13.01
N GLU A 61 -4.14 -2.89 -13.56
CA GLU A 61 -3.49 -3.78 -14.52
C GLU A 61 -3.41 -3.25 -15.95
N PRO A 62 -4.42 -2.55 -16.49
CA PRO A 62 -4.34 -2.04 -17.85
C PRO A 62 -3.17 -1.08 -17.99
N GLU A 63 -2.43 -1.20 -19.09
CA GLU A 63 -1.40 -0.22 -19.45
C GLU A 63 -2.05 1.16 -19.56
N GLY A 64 -1.39 2.19 -19.02
CA GLY A 64 -1.94 3.54 -18.98
C GLY A 64 -3.03 3.78 -17.91
N ALA A 65 -3.26 2.85 -16.97
CA ALA A 65 -4.29 2.98 -15.94
C ALA A 65 -4.26 4.31 -15.17
N PHE A 66 -3.08 4.90 -14.97
CA PHE A 66 -2.88 6.16 -14.25
C PHE A 66 -2.63 7.37 -15.15
N ASP A 67 -2.51 7.19 -16.47
CA ASP A 67 -2.12 8.25 -17.39
C ASP A 67 -3.06 9.44 -17.35
N SER A 68 -4.37 9.19 -17.44
CA SER A 68 -5.39 10.23 -17.40
C SER A 68 -5.39 10.97 -16.06
N ALA A 69 -5.25 10.23 -14.96
CA ALA A 69 -5.22 10.80 -13.62
C ALA A 69 -4.03 11.76 -13.44
N LEU A 70 -2.82 11.34 -13.83
CA LEU A 70 -1.63 12.17 -13.67
C LEU A 70 -1.60 13.38 -14.63
N ARG A 71 -2.12 13.25 -15.85
CA ARG A 71 -2.24 14.40 -16.78
C ARG A 71 -3.14 15.50 -16.25
N LYS A 72 -4.20 15.16 -15.51
CA LYS A 72 -5.13 16.12 -14.94
C LYS A 72 -4.60 16.85 -13.70
N HIS A 73 -3.55 16.29 -13.07
CA HIS A 73 -3.01 16.78 -11.81
C HIS A 73 -1.52 17.15 -11.90
N PRO A 74 -1.16 18.14 -12.74
CA PRO A 74 0.23 18.59 -12.89
C PRO A 74 0.79 19.26 -11.62
N GLU A 75 -0.07 19.60 -10.64
CA GLU A 75 0.30 20.15 -9.35
C GLU A 75 0.83 19.09 -8.36
N VAL A 76 0.63 17.79 -8.65
CA VAL A 76 1.08 16.70 -7.77
C VAL A 76 2.58 16.57 -7.80
N THR A 77 3.22 16.64 -6.64
CA THR A 77 4.67 16.52 -6.47
C THR A 77 5.12 15.29 -5.69
N VAL A 78 4.18 14.59 -5.04
CA VAL A 78 4.40 13.36 -4.28
C VAL A 78 3.38 12.30 -4.70
N PHE A 79 3.81 11.06 -4.87
CA PHE A 79 2.93 9.94 -5.18
C PHE A 79 3.08 8.83 -4.12
N LEU A 80 2.00 8.53 -3.41
CA LEU A 80 1.93 7.44 -2.43
C LEU A 80 1.18 6.27 -3.06
N HIS A 81 1.91 5.20 -3.36
CA HIS A 81 1.33 4.00 -3.96
C HIS A 81 0.92 2.99 -2.88
N THR A 82 -0.33 3.09 -2.42
CA THR A 82 -0.88 2.18 -1.39
C THR A 82 -1.80 1.10 -1.98
N ALA A 83 -2.19 1.25 -3.24
CA ALA A 83 -3.05 0.29 -3.92
C ALA A 83 -2.29 -1.00 -4.23
N SER A 84 -2.72 -2.11 -3.66
CA SER A 84 -2.21 -3.45 -3.97
C SER A 84 -3.33 -4.47 -3.78
N PRO A 85 -3.44 -5.51 -4.62
CA PRO A 85 -4.39 -6.57 -4.38
C PRO A 85 -3.99 -7.34 -3.11
N VAL A 86 -4.96 -7.60 -2.25
CA VAL A 86 -4.85 -8.51 -1.11
C VAL A 86 -6.06 -9.44 -1.16
N ASN A 87 -5.85 -10.67 -1.59
CA ASN A 87 -6.88 -11.71 -1.63
C ASN A 87 -6.30 -13.03 -1.14
N LEU A 88 -6.45 -13.29 0.17
CA LEU A 88 -5.97 -14.55 0.77
C LEU A 88 -6.92 -15.74 0.49
N ALA A 89 -8.00 -15.50 -0.23
CA ALA A 89 -8.92 -16.53 -0.75
C ALA A 89 -8.78 -16.70 -2.27
N ALA A 90 -7.68 -16.26 -2.89
CA ALA A 90 -7.45 -16.35 -4.32
C ALA A 90 -7.45 -17.82 -4.78
N GLU A 91 -8.23 -18.11 -5.82
CA GLU A 91 -8.23 -19.43 -6.48
C GLU A 91 -7.09 -19.53 -7.51
N ASP A 92 -6.86 -18.45 -8.26
CA ASP A 92 -5.73 -18.31 -9.17
C ASP A 92 -4.77 -17.23 -8.65
N VAL A 93 -3.81 -17.68 -7.85
CA VAL A 93 -2.80 -16.84 -7.21
C VAL A 93 -2.02 -15.97 -8.22
N GLU A 94 -1.67 -16.55 -9.36
CA GLU A 94 -0.91 -15.81 -10.38
C GLU A 94 -1.74 -14.68 -10.98
N LYS A 95 -2.99 -14.97 -11.31
CA LYS A 95 -3.90 -14.00 -11.95
C LYS A 95 -4.44 -12.96 -10.98
N GLU A 96 -4.74 -13.37 -9.76
CA GLU A 96 -5.44 -12.51 -8.79
C GLU A 96 -4.51 -11.73 -7.85
N LEU A 97 -3.27 -12.19 -7.65
CA LEU A 97 -2.30 -11.57 -6.75
C LEU A 97 -1.03 -11.11 -7.46
N LEU A 98 -0.27 -12.04 -8.09
CA LEU A 98 1.06 -11.73 -8.60
C LEU A 98 1.04 -10.74 -9.76
N LYS A 99 0.33 -11.12 -10.83
CA LYS A 99 0.26 -10.28 -12.04
C LYS A 99 -0.31 -8.89 -11.76
N PRO A 100 -1.43 -8.74 -11.02
CA PRO A 100 -1.96 -7.43 -10.67
C PRO A 100 -0.99 -6.58 -9.83
N ALA A 101 -0.29 -7.16 -8.86
CA ALA A 101 0.67 -6.44 -8.04
C ALA A 101 1.87 -5.91 -8.86
N VAL A 102 2.49 -6.79 -9.66
CA VAL A 102 3.65 -6.42 -10.49
C VAL A 102 3.27 -5.45 -11.61
N LYS A 103 2.18 -5.73 -12.34
CA LYS A 103 1.70 -4.86 -13.43
C LYS A 103 1.26 -3.50 -12.88
N GLY A 104 0.52 -3.49 -11.76
CA GLY A 104 0.07 -2.26 -11.13
C GLY A 104 1.24 -1.35 -10.75
N THR A 105 2.28 -1.89 -10.13
CA THR A 105 3.50 -1.16 -9.82
C THR A 105 4.16 -0.61 -11.09
N LYS A 106 4.39 -1.44 -12.11
CA LYS A 106 5.00 -1.00 -13.36
C LYS A 106 4.18 0.10 -14.06
N ASN A 107 2.85 -0.01 -14.06
CA ASN A 107 1.97 0.99 -14.68
C ASN A 107 2.03 2.34 -13.96
N VAL A 108 2.05 2.34 -12.61
CA VAL A 108 2.22 3.57 -11.84
C VAL A 108 3.55 4.26 -12.17
N PHE A 109 4.65 3.52 -12.16
CA PHE A 109 5.98 4.09 -12.40
C PHE A 109 6.13 4.61 -13.83
N ARG A 110 5.59 3.91 -14.83
CA ARG A 110 5.53 4.39 -16.21
C ARG A 110 4.70 5.67 -16.34
N ALA A 111 3.53 5.70 -15.74
CA ALA A 111 2.68 6.88 -15.78
C ALA A 111 3.35 8.09 -15.11
N ILE A 112 4.03 7.90 -13.96
CA ILE A 112 4.81 8.96 -13.31
C ILE A 112 5.92 9.45 -14.24
N LYS A 113 6.69 8.56 -14.85
CA LYS A 113 7.79 8.94 -15.77
C LYS A 113 7.28 9.78 -16.94
N HIS A 114 6.13 9.43 -17.52
CA HIS A 114 5.62 10.07 -18.72
C HIS A 114 4.76 11.31 -18.45
N TYR A 115 3.99 11.31 -17.38
CA TYR A 115 2.95 12.33 -17.13
C TYR A 115 3.10 13.06 -15.79
N GLY A 116 4.06 12.64 -14.96
CA GLY A 116 4.33 13.23 -13.65
C GLY A 116 5.79 13.66 -13.47
N PRO A 117 6.45 14.34 -14.44
CA PRO A 117 7.87 14.69 -14.30
C PRO A 117 8.16 15.66 -13.14
N GLN A 118 7.15 16.33 -12.62
CA GLN A 118 7.22 17.19 -11.44
C GLN A 118 7.19 16.40 -10.10
N ILE A 119 6.83 15.10 -10.12
CA ILE A 119 6.84 14.26 -8.94
C ILE A 119 8.28 14.01 -8.51
N LYS A 120 8.59 14.32 -7.24
CA LYS A 120 9.93 14.22 -6.66
C LYS A 120 10.07 13.09 -5.67
N HIS A 121 8.97 12.59 -5.13
CA HIS A 121 8.95 11.50 -4.17
C HIS A 121 7.87 10.48 -4.55
N VAL A 122 8.25 9.22 -4.57
CA VAL A 122 7.34 8.08 -4.72
C VAL A 122 7.51 7.18 -3.50
N VAL A 123 6.44 7.01 -2.71
CA VAL A 123 6.45 6.13 -1.54
C VAL A 123 5.51 4.96 -1.81
N VAL A 124 5.99 3.75 -1.66
CA VAL A 124 5.22 2.52 -1.94
C VAL A 124 4.95 1.76 -0.65
N THR A 125 3.71 1.38 -0.41
CA THR A 125 3.36 0.44 0.66
C THR A 125 3.67 -0.99 0.21
N SER A 126 4.82 -1.49 0.64
CA SER A 126 5.20 -2.89 0.50
C SER A 126 4.74 -3.70 1.72
N SER A 127 5.54 -4.59 2.22
CA SER A 127 5.29 -5.40 3.42
C SER A 127 6.58 -6.09 3.87
N VAL A 128 6.74 -6.34 5.15
CA VAL A 128 7.76 -7.27 5.65
C VAL A 128 7.70 -8.64 4.97
N ALA A 129 6.54 -9.01 4.43
CA ALA A 129 6.37 -10.23 3.62
C ALA A 129 7.27 -10.29 2.39
N ALA A 130 7.77 -9.15 1.89
CA ALA A 130 8.76 -9.13 0.81
C ALA A 130 10.18 -9.49 1.31
N GLN A 131 10.43 -9.32 2.59
CA GLN A 131 11.75 -9.46 3.22
C GLN A 131 11.90 -10.75 4.03
N PHE A 132 10.84 -11.12 4.77
CA PHE A 132 10.87 -12.21 5.74
C PHE A 132 10.85 -13.58 5.06
N ASP A 133 11.89 -14.38 5.33
CA ASP A 133 11.97 -15.75 4.84
C ASP A 133 11.22 -16.70 5.76
N TYR A 134 10.03 -17.13 5.33
CA TYR A 134 9.16 -18.02 6.10
C TYR A 134 9.82 -19.38 6.41
N SER A 135 10.73 -19.87 5.54
CA SER A 135 11.46 -21.11 5.76
C SER A 135 12.43 -21.03 6.96
N ARG A 136 12.77 -19.82 7.40
CA ARG A 136 13.66 -19.52 8.52
C ARG A 136 12.93 -18.97 9.75
N MET A 137 11.61 -19.13 9.81
CA MET A 137 10.79 -18.61 10.91
C MET A 137 11.22 -19.11 12.29
N GLN A 138 11.73 -20.35 12.38
CA GLN A 138 12.22 -20.97 13.61
C GLN A 138 13.73 -20.76 13.86
N ASP A 139 14.41 -20.03 13.00
CA ASP A 139 15.83 -19.75 13.15
C ASP A 139 16.05 -18.46 13.98
N PRO A 140 16.47 -18.57 15.25
CA PRO A 140 16.62 -17.40 16.12
C PRO A 140 17.79 -16.48 15.69
N THR A 141 18.60 -16.90 14.73
CA THR A 141 19.70 -16.12 14.18
C THR A 141 19.31 -15.37 12.91
N HIS A 142 18.09 -15.60 12.40
CA HIS A 142 17.61 -14.94 11.21
C HIS A 142 17.18 -13.50 11.51
N ASN A 143 17.99 -12.55 11.06
CA ASN A 143 17.68 -11.14 11.15
C ASN A 143 17.14 -10.63 9.81
N VAL A 144 16.07 -9.87 9.86
CA VAL A 144 15.49 -9.17 8.70
C VAL A 144 15.99 -7.73 8.71
N SER A 145 16.53 -7.29 7.59
CA SER A 145 17.02 -5.93 7.36
C SER A 145 16.44 -5.37 6.06
N GLU A 146 16.78 -4.13 5.75
CA GLU A 146 16.41 -3.48 4.48
C GLU A 146 16.96 -4.22 3.24
N ASP A 147 18.03 -4.97 3.37
CA ASP A 147 18.64 -5.76 2.28
C ASP A 147 18.01 -7.16 2.12
N SER A 148 17.19 -7.57 3.08
CA SER A 148 16.62 -8.91 3.10
C SER A 148 15.55 -9.09 2.03
N TRP A 149 15.50 -10.30 1.46
CA TRP A 149 14.45 -10.75 0.56
C TRP A 149 13.95 -12.12 0.99
N ASN A 150 12.64 -12.34 0.96
CA ASN A 150 12.12 -13.70 1.13
C ASN A 150 12.64 -14.63 0.03
N SER A 151 12.74 -15.93 0.32
CA SER A 151 13.26 -16.94 -0.63
C SER A 151 12.24 -17.40 -1.68
N ILE A 152 10.94 -17.07 -1.51
CA ILE A 152 9.84 -17.57 -2.36
C ILE A 152 10.08 -17.23 -3.83
N THR A 153 10.04 -18.27 -4.69
CA THR A 153 10.09 -18.11 -6.13
C THR A 153 8.70 -17.88 -6.73
N TRP A 154 8.63 -17.48 -8.00
CA TRP A 154 7.35 -17.36 -8.72
C TRP A 154 6.60 -18.70 -8.79
N ALA A 155 7.32 -19.81 -8.89
CA ALA A 155 6.73 -21.15 -8.92
C ALA A 155 6.13 -21.52 -7.55
N ASP A 156 6.86 -21.28 -6.47
CA ASP A 156 6.45 -21.60 -5.09
C ASP A 156 5.20 -20.80 -4.67
N SER A 157 5.02 -19.61 -5.23
CA SER A 157 3.89 -18.74 -4.92
C SER A 157 2.52 -19.37 -5.21
N LYS A 158 2.47 -20.34 -6.10
CA LYS A 158 1.22 -21.01 -6.54
C LYS A 158 0.75 -22.09 -5.55
N VAL A 159 1.53 -22.42 -4.53
CA VAL A 159 1.20 -23.46 -3.55
C VAL A 159 -0.05 -23.11 -2.73
N ASN A 160 -0.15 -21.86 -2.32
CA ASN A 160 -1.31 -21.34 -1.61
C ASN A 160 -1.38 -19.79 -1.66
N PRO A 161 -2.53 -19.18 -1.32
CA PRO A 161 -2.70 -17.73 -1.36
C PRO A 161 -1.76 -16.95 -0.41
N PHE A 162 -1.33 -17.54 0.71
CA PHE A 162 -0.38 -16.91 1.63
C PHE A 162 1.00 -16.73 0.99
N PHE A 163 1.55 -17.80 0.39
CA PHE A 163 2.80 -17.71 -0.38
C PHE A 163 2.64 -16.81 -1.61
N GLY A 164 1.46 -16.85 -2.24
CA GLY A 164 1.10 -15.91 -3.29
C GLY A 164 1.17 -14.45 -2.88
N TYR A 165 0.66 -14.13 -1.72
CA TYR A 165 0.75 -12.78 -1.15
C TYR A 165 2.21 -12.37 -0.90
N MET A 166 3.00 -13.22 -0.23
CA MET A 166 4.42 -12.94 0.03
C MET A 166 5.21 -12.70 -1.27
N ALA A 167 5.00 -13.56 -2.27
CA ALA A 167 5.61 -13.42 -3.58
C ALA A 167 5.14 -12.14 -4.29
N SER A 168 3.84 -11.81 -4.22
CA SER A 168 3.30 -10.60 -4.85
C SER A 168 3.97 -9.34 -4.32
N LYS A 169 4.22 -9.26 -3.01
CA LYS A 169 4.93 -8.15 -2.38
C LYS A 169 6.39 -8.10 -2.81
N LYS A 170 7.10 -9.24 -2.77
CA LYS A 170 8.49 -9.33 -3.24
C LYS A 170 8.65 -8.90 -4.69
N PHE A 171 7.86 -9.46 -5.60
CA PHE A 171 8.04 -9.18 -7.03
C PHE A 171 7.55 -7.78 -7.43
N ALA A 172 6.51 -7.24 -6.79
CA ALA A 172 6.11 -5.85 -7.00
C ALA A 172 7.20 -4.88 -6.52
N GLU A 173 7.80 -5.14 -5.36
CA GLU A 173 8.88 -4.33 -4.82
C GLU A 173 10.15 -4.42 -5.68
N LYS A 174 10.54 -5.63 -6.11
CA LYS A 174 11.65 -5.80 -7.06
C LYS A 174 11.40 -5.03 -8.36
N ALA A 175 10.17 -5.06 -8.90
CA ALA A 175 9.84 -4.31 -10.10
C ALA A 175 9.96 -2.78 -9.92
N ALA A 176 9.72 -2.27 -8.70
CA ALA A 176 9.94 -0.87 -8.38
C ALA A 176 11.45 -0.51 -8.37
N TRP A 177 12.28 -1.31 -7.72
CA TRP A 177 13.73 -1.12 -7.70
C TRP A 177 14.35 -1.27 -9.07
N GLU A 178 13.98 -2.31 -9.84
CA GLU A 178 14.42 -2.51 -11.22
C GLU A 178 14.10 -1.31 -12.10
N PHE A 179 12.91 -0.72 -11.93
CA PHE A 179 12.52 0.48 -12.67
C PHE A 179 13.44 1.66 -12.35
N VAL A 180 13.72 1.91 -11.07
CA VAL A 180 14.62 3.00 -10.65
C VAL A 180 16.03 2.80 -11.18
N GLU A 181 16.56 1.58 -11.13
CA GLU A 181 17.89 1.24 -11.63
C GLU A 181 18.00 1.45 -13.16
N GLN A 182 17.02 0.96 -13.91
CA GLN A 182 17.05 0.99 -15.38
C GLN A 182 16.69 2.35 -15.96
N GLU A 183 15.67 3.00 -15.40
CA GLU A 183 15.07 4.20 -15.96
C GLU A 183 15.62 5.51 -15.36
N LYS A 184 16.32 5.41 -14.22
CA LYS A 184 16.95 6.53 -13.48
C LYS A 184 16.02 7.76 -13.40
N PRO A 185 14.81 7.60 -12.86
CA PRO A 185 13.84 8.69 -12.81
C PRO A 185 14.32 9.84 -11.92
N ASN A 186 13.66 10.98 -12.03
CA ASN A 186 13.99 12.18 -11.25
C ASN A 186 13.28 12.27 -9.89
N PHE A 187 12.76 11.16 -9.38
CA PHE A 187 12.16 11.07 -8.05
C PHE A 187 12.97 10.16 -7.12
N VAL A 188 12.82 10.39 -5.83
CA VAL A 188 13.30 9.49 -4.77
C VAL A 188 12.23 8.42 -4.52
N LEU A 189 12.65 7.15 -4.47
CA LEU A 189 11.80 6.01 -4.13
C LEU A 189 12.01 5.64 -2.66
N SER A 190 10.92 5.55 -1.90
CA SER A 190 10.90 4.97 -0.55
C SER A 190 9.89 3.84 -0.48
N LEU A 191 10.25 2.74 0.17
CA LEU A 191 9.34 1.64 0.43
C LEU A 191 9.09 1.51 1.93
N ILE A 192 7.82 1.39 2.30
CA ILE A 192 7.42 1.12 3.67
C ILE A 192 6.98 -0.33 3.76
N ASN A 193 7.69 -1.12 4.57
CA ASN A 193 7.52 -2.56 4.73
C ASN A 193 6.88 -2.89 6.09
N PRO A 194 5.61 -2.55 6.34
CA PRO A 194 4.99 -2.80 7.62
C PRO A 194 4.86 -4.30 7.89
N VAL A 195 4.92 -4.63 9.15
CA VAL A 195 4.50 -5.92 9.72
C VAL A 195 2.96 -5.99 9.76
N TYR A 196 2.36 -6.75 10.65
CA TYR A 196 0.91 -6.86 10.75
C TYR A 196 0.29 -5.55 11.24
N VAL A 197 -0.47 -4.87 10.38
CA VAL A 197 -0.99 -3.51 10.67
C VAL A 197 -2.31 -3.59 11.41
N LEU A 198 -2.30 -3.15 12.66
CA LEU A 198 -3.48 -3.08 13.53
C LEU A 198 -3.87 -1.62 13.81
N GLY A 199 -5.08 -1.43 14.31
CA GLY A 199 -5.57 -0.13 14.75
C GLY A 199 -7.03 0.15 14.40
N PRO A 200 -7.57 1.30 14.84
CA PRO A 200 -8.96 1.67 14.56
C PRO A 200 -9.15 2.06 13.09
N GLN A 201 -10.40 2.09 12.62
CA GLN A 201 -10.73 2.75 11.36
C GLN A 201 -10.43 4.26 11.44
N ALA A 202 -10.04 4.87 10.34
CA ALA A 202 -9.69 6.29 10.32
C ALA A 202 -10.90 7.20 10.63
N TYR A 203 -12.10 6.75 10.28
CA TYR A 203 -13.38 7.44 10.48
C TYR A 203 -14.44 6.44 10.94
N ASP A 204 -15.31 6.86 11.86
CA ASP A 204 -16.38 5.99 12.38
C ASP A 204 -17.35 5.55 11.29
N THR A 205 -17.56 6.37 10.25
CA THR A 205 -18.35 6.05 9.07
C THR A 205 -17.78 4.92 8.21
N GLU A 206 -16.52 4.56 8.40
CA GLU A 206 -15.83 3.48 7.70
C GLU A 206 -15.87 2.14 8.46
N VAL A 207 -16.46 2.11 9.65
CA VAL A 207 -16.73 0.86 10.37
C VAL A 207 -17.82 0.09 9.64
N LYS A 208 -17.50 -1.12 9.18
CA LYS A 208 -18.37 -2.00 8.40
C LYS A 208 -18.57 -3.31 9.11
N ALA A 209 -19.63 -4.06 8.76
CA ALA A 209 -19.85 -5.41 9.24
C ALA A 209 -18.71 -6.36 8.82
N GLU A 210 -18.15 -6.17 7.64
CA GLU A 210 -16.95 -6.87 7.20
C GLU A 210 -15.73 -5.96 7.41
N LEU A 211 -14.90 -6.34 8.35
CA LEU A 211 -13.65 -5.64 8.65
C LEU A 211 -12.55 -6.04 7.66
N ASN A 212 -11.52 -5.21 7.54
CA ASN A 212 -10.30 -5.62 6.85
C ASN A 212 -9.63 -6.78 7.61
N PHE A 213 -8.85 -7.59 6.90
CA PHE A 213 -8.27 -8.85 7.41
C PHE A 213 -7.61 -8.71 8.79
N THR A 214 -6.83 -7.68 9.01
CA THR A 214 -6.10 -7.48 10.27
C THR A 214 -7.01 -7.01 11.41
N ALA A 215 -7.99 -6.15 11.13
CA ALA A 215 -8.99 -5.74 12.11
C ALA A 215 -9.93 -6.91 12.51
N GLU A 216 -10.26 -7.79 11.55
CA GLU A 216 -11.04 -8.99 11.82
C GLU A 216 -10.34 -9.94 12.79
N THR A 217 -9.01 -10.01 12.76
CA THR A 217 -8.25 -10.79 13.76
C THR A 217 -8.49 -10.28 15.17
N VAL A 218 -8.47 -8.95 15.38
CA VAL A 218 -8.77 -8.36 16.70
C VAL A 218 -10.23 -8.59 17.07
N ASN A 219 -11.15 -8.44 16.11
CA ASN A 219 -12.57 -8.69 16.34
C ASN A 219 -12.83 -10.14 16.82
N LYS A 220 -12.18 -11.12 16.21
CA LYS A 220 -12.27 -12.53 16.65
C LYS A 220 -11.78 -12.72 18.09
N LEU A 221 -10.70 -12.05 18.49
CA LEU A 221 -10.22 -12.10 19.87
C LEU A 221 -11.24 -11.52 20.87
N LEU A 222 -11.93 -10.45 20.50
CA LEU A 222 -12.96 -9.82 21.34
C LEU A 222 -14.22 -10.68 21.50
N LEU A 223 -14.45 -11.63 20.58
CA LEU A 223 -15.60 -12.52 20.61
C LEU A 223 -15.32 -13.85 21.34
N LEU A 224 -14.10 -14.05 21.87
CA LEU A 224 -13.76 -15.25 22.63
C LEU A 224 -14.55 -15.31 23.96
N THR A 225 -14.94 -16.52 24.34
CA THR A 225 -15.54 -16.84 25.65
C THR A 225 -14.50 -17.50 26.54
N PRO A 226 -14.76 -17.64 27.86
CA PRO A 226 -13.84 -18.35 28.75
C PRO A 226 -13.52 -19.79 28.34
N GLU A 227 -14.40 -20.43 27.57
CA GLU A 227 -14.24 -21.81 27.07
C GLU A 227 -13.54 -21.86 25.70
N SER A 228 -13.29 -20.72 25.07
CA SER A 228 -12.63 -20.66 23.77
C SER A 228 -11.13 -20.97 23.88
N GLU A 229 -10.59 -21.72 22.93
CA GLU A 229 -9.14 -21.84 22.78
C GLU A 229 -8.56 -20.49 22.28
N LEU A 230 -7.48 -20.06 22.91
CA LEU A 230 -6.76 -18.86 22.46
C LEU A 230 -6.06 -19.17 21.13
N PRO A 231 -6.28 -18.37 20.10
CA PRO A 231 -5.52 -18.54 18.87
C PRO A 231 -4.04 -18.23 19.12
N GLU A 232 -3.16 -19.06 18.58
CA GLU A 232 -1.75 -18.72 18.51
C GLU A 232 -1.56 -17.53 17.55
N PHE A 233 -1.08 -16.43 18.09
CA PHE A 233 -0.80 -15.23 17.34
C PHE A 233 0.60 -14.73 17.69
N ASP A 234 1.59 -15.28 16.98
CA ASP A 234 3.00 -14.93 17.12
C ASP A 234 3.46 -14.17 15.87
N THR A 235 3.15 -12.89 15.82
CA THR A 235 3.60 -12.01 14.73
C THR A 235 3.84 -10.60 15.25
N PRO A 236 4.92 -9.93 14.85
CA PRO A 236 5.09 -8.53 15.17
C PRO A 236 3.98 -7.69 14.53
N PHE A 237 3.53 -6.65 15.23
CA PHE A 237 2.50 -5.74 14.73
C PHE A 237 2.92 -4.28 14.86
N VAL A 238 2.23 -3.43 14.10
CA VAL A 238 2.43 -1.97 14.10
C VAL A 238 1.08 -1.26 14.04
N ASP A 239 0.99 -0.12 14.72
CA ASP A 239 -0.20 0.72 14.64
C ASP A 239 -0.31 1.38 13.26
N VAL A 240 -1.51 1.37 12.69
CA VAL A 240 -1.79 1.97 11.37
C VAL A 240 -1.45 3.46 11.31
N ARG A 241 -1.54 4.16 12.45
CA ARG A 241 -1.21 5.59 12.55
C ARG A 241 0.30 5.82 12.45
N ASP A 242 1.11 4.89 12.94
CA ASP A 242 2.57 4.95 12.80
C ASP A 242 2.99 4.57 11.37
N VAL A 243 2.30 3.63 10.74
CA VAL A 243 2.48 3.35 9.31
C VAL A 243 2.16 4.59 8.47
N ALA A 244 1.07 5.31 8.79
CA ALA A 244 0.73 6.55 8.09
C ALA A 244 1.80 7.63 8.31
N ARG A 245 2.33 7.78 9.53
CA ARG A 245 3.44 8.71 9.84
C ARG A 245 4.70 8.35 9.04
N ALA A 246 5.06 7.07 8.95
CA ALA A 246 6.20 6.62 8.17
C ALA A 246 6.09 7.00 6.69
N HIS A 247 4.88 6.83 6.08
CA HIS A 247 4.67 7.27 4.69
C HIS A 247 4.83 8.78 4.49
N VAL A 248 4.40 9.58 5.46
CA VAL A 248 4.51 11.03 5.37
C VAL A 248 5.96 11.47 5.62
N ALA A 249 6.63 10.92 6.62
CA ALA A 249 8.04 11.19 6.91
C ALA A 249 8.94 10.86 5.73
N ALA A 250 8.65 9.78 4.99
CA ALA A 250 9.44 9.34 3.84
C ALA A 250 9.58 10.36 2.70
N PHE A 251 8.74 11.40 2.64
CA PHE A 251 8.89 12.47 1.66
C PHE A 251 9.08 13.87 2.30
N GLU A 252 8.77 14.03 3.59
CA GLU A 252 9.05 15.29 4.32
C GLU A 252 10.52 15.38 4.72
N GLU A 253 11.15 14.25 5.01
CA GLU A 253 12.57 14.15 5.34
C GLU A 253 13.43 14.10 4.06
N LYS A 254 14.71 14.50 4.17
CA LYS A 254 15.65 14.43 3.05
C LYS A 254 16.32 13.06 3.03
N PHE A 255 15.66 12.11 2.44
CA PHE A 255 16.23 10.78 2.23
C PHE A 255 16.70 10.60 0.77
N GLU A 256 17.63 9.65 0.56
CA GLU A 256 17.89 9.03 -0.73
C GLU A 256 16.91 7.87 -0.97
N ASN A 257 17.08 7.12 -2.09
CA ASN A 257 16.29 5.91 -2.31
C ASN A 257 16.48 4.92 -1.17
N GLN A 258 15.39 4.48 -0.55
CA GLN A 258 15.44 3.65 0.66
C GLN A 258 14.25 2.70 0.78
N ARG A 259 14.40 1.76 1.69
CA ARG A 259 13.44 0.72 2.03
C ARG A 259 13.06 0.81 3.51
#